data_d06cc3c7ca688927943e92c7bf362e21
#
_entry.id   d06cc3c7ca688927943e92c7bf362e21
#
_cell.length_a   1.000
_cell.length_b   1.000
_cell.length_c   1.000
_cell.angle_alpha   90.00
_cell.angle_beta   90.00
_cell.angle_gamma   90.00
#
_symmetry.space_group_name_H-M   'P 1'
#
loop_
_entity.id
_entity.type
_entity.pdbx_description
1 polymer ?
#
loop_
_entity_poly.entity_id
_entity_poly.type
_entity_poly.pdbx_seq_one_letter_code
_entity_poly.pdbx_strand_id
1 'polypeptide(L)'
;TGDTLFVGEVGRPDLAVSQEFSKEFLAGQLYDSLNNILMKLNDTTILYPGHGPGSSCGANIGKETISTIGEQRLNNYVLQKKNKKDFLDLVLNNLSEPPPYFPHDAKLNKEGYTQTSLVIQKSLKEISSSEVVNYIKGNTIFLDVRMPSSFEKIHIKNSINIGKTPNSFASWVGALVPHDKKLIIVCDNKDEIEVISRLARIGYENICGFITSFSNIPEMYMDSIKSISALEISSKKYLNSKFLDVRNISELSSGSVN
;
A
#
# COMPACT_ATOMS: atom_id res chain seq x y z
N THR A 1 18.79 8.17 11.76
CA THR A 1 18.09 9.33 11.17
C THR A 1 16.61 9.02 10.89
N GLY A 2 16.21 7.76 11.00
CA GLY A 2 14.84 7.35 10.73
C GLY A 2 14.38 7.82 9.36
N ASP A 3 13.23 8.45 9.32
CA ASP A 3 12.59 8.94 8.10
C ASP A 3 12.86 10.43 7.80
N THR A 4 13.86 11.04 8.45
CA THR A 4 14.25 12.44 8.20
C THR A 4 15.25 12.56 7.06
N LEU A 5 16.28 11.69 7.04
CA LEU A 5 17.34 11.71 6.03
C LEU A 5 17.62 10.29 5.54
N PHE A 6 17.48 10.10 4.24
CA PHE A 6 17.80 8.87 3.51
C PHE A 6 19.11 9.05 2.71
N VAL A 7 19.56 7.98 2.07
CA VAL A 7 20.68 8.08 1.14
C VAL A 7 20.19 8.73 -0.16
N GLY A 8 20.73 9.91 -0.48
CA GLY A 8 20.37 10.66 -1.67
C GLY A 8 19.03 11.39 -1.63
N GLU A 9 18.25 11.25 -0.54
CA GLU A 9 16.89 11.82 -0.44
C GLU A 9 16.60 12.28 1.00
N VAL A 10 15.50 13.00 1.19
CA VAL A 10 14.95 13.37 2.51
C VAL A 10 13.55 12.81 2.68
N GLY A 11 13.07 12.74 3.92
CA GLY A 11 11.73 12.27 4.23
C GLY A 11 10.64 13.18 3.67
N ARG A 12 9.45 12.61 3.47
CA ARG A 12 8.26 13.33 2.97
C ARG A 12 7.58 14.11 4.09
N PRO A 13 7.41 15.42 3.94
CA PRO A 13 6.73 16.24 4.96
C PRO A 13 5.20 16.05 4.98
N ASP A 14 4.61 15.56 3.89
CA ASP A 14 3.16 15.46 3.73
C ASP A 14 2.52 14.25 4.44
N LEU A 15 3.32 13.30 4.92
CA LEU A 15 2.81 12.09 5.58
C LEU A 15 2.22 12.34 6.98
N ALA A 16 2.60 13.44 7.62
CA ALA A 16 2.13 13.84 8.96
C ALA A 16 1.18 15.05 8.95
N VAL A 17 0.62 15.40 7.78
CA VAL A 17 -0.36 16.48 7.65
C VAL A 17 -1.59 16.20 8.50
N SER A 18 -2.04 17.21 9.23
CA SER A 18 -3.20 17.16 10.11
C SER A 18 -3.95 18.49 10.06
N GLN A 19 -5.02 18.65 10.87
CA GLN A 19 -5.67 19.94 11.02
C GLN A 19 -4.76 21.02 11.64
N GLU A 20 -3.73 20.60 12.39
CA GLU A 20 -2.78 21.49 13.07
C GLU A 20 -1.55 21.84 12.23
N PHE A 21 -1.14 20.95 11.31
CA PHE A 21 0.12 21.07 10.59
C PHE A 21 -0.08 20.91 9.07
N SER A 22 0.19 21.99 8.34
CA SER A 22 0.21 21.94 6.87
C SER A 22 1.49 21.30 6.36
N LYS A 23 1.50 20.85 5.09
CA LYS A 23 2.68 20.31 4.44
C LYS A 23 3.83 21.32 4.36
N GLU A 24 3.52 22.60 4.19
CA GLU A 24 4.50 23.69 4.16
C GLU A 24 5.15 23.89 5.53
N PHE A 25 4.35 23.84 6.60
CA PHE A 25 4.87 23.90 7.97
C PHE A 25 5.82 22.73 8.25
N LEU A 26 5.39 21.50 7.91
CA LEU A 26 6.20 20.30 8.12
C LEU A 26 7.47 20.27 7.26
N ALA A 27 7.40 20.75 6.01
CA ALA A 27 8.59 20.94 5.17
C ALA A 27 9.57 21.95 5.78
N GLY A 28 9.02 23.01 6.40
CA GLY A 28 9.82 23.99 7.14
C GLY A 28 10.53 23.39 8.35
N GLN A 29 9.87 22.52 9.10
CA GLN A 29 10.45 21.79 10.24
C GLN A 29 11.52 20.78 9.77
N LEU A 30 11.28 20.10 8.63
CA LEU A 30 12.25 19.21 8.02
C LEU A 30 13.53 19.97 7.65
N TYR A 31 13.41 21.13 6.98
CA TYR A 31 14.53 21.99 6.66
C TYR A 31 15.35 22.37 7.91
N ASP A 32 14.64 22.80 8.96
CA ASP A 32 15.29 23.22 10.20
C ASP A 32 15.99 22.05 10.91
N SER A 33 15.39 20.85 10.91
CA SER A 33 15.98 19.63 11.47
C SER A 33 17.24 19.20 10.70
N LEU A 34 17.18 19.25 9.38
CA LEU A 34 18.33 18.92 8.53
C LEU A 34 19.48 19.89 8.75
N ASN A 35 19.23 21.21 8.65
CA ASN A 35 20.31 22.22 8.65
C ASN A 35 20.82 22.54 10.05
N ASN A 36 19.94 22.56 11.06
CA ASN A 36 20.29 23.00 12.42
C ASN A 36 20.75 21.85 13.32
N ILE A 37 20.46 20.58 12.94
CA ILE A 37 20.80 19.41 13.74
C ILE A 37 21.70 18.47 12.94
N LEU A 38 21.19 17.84 11.86
CA LEU A 38 21.91 16.77 11.18
C LEU A 38 23.15 17.27 10.45
N MET A 39 23.05 18.40 9.76
CA MET A 39 24.21 18.94 9.01
C MET A 39 25.28 19.60 9.92
N LYS A 40 25.10 19.62 11.23
CA LYS A 40 26.11 20.01 12.19
C LYS A 40 26.93 18.83 12.73
N LEU A 41 26.53 17.61 12.44
CA LEU A 41 27.27 16.42 12.80
C LEU A 41 28.55 16.28 11.97
N ASN A 42 29.54 15.57 12.51
CA ASN A 42 30.79 15.29 11.81
C ASN A 42 30.55 14.52 10.51
N ASP A 43 31.38 14.78 9.48
CA ASP A 43 31.27 14.12 8.18
C ASP A 43 31.39 12.59 8.27
N THR A 44 32.15 12.09 9.24
CA THR A 44 32.32 10.64 9.50
C THR A 44 31.15 9.99 10.23
N THR A 45 30.15 10.76 10.66
CA THR A 45 28.96 10.20 11.34
C THR A 45 28.21 9.30 10.38
N ILE A 46 28.00 8.04 10.78
CA ILE A 46 27.36 7.02 9.96
C ILE A 46 25.85 7.28 9.93
N LEU A 47 25.27 7.24 8.73
CA LEU A 47 23.85 7.34 8.45
C LEU A 47 23.27 5.93 8.23
N TYR A 48 22.27 5.56 9.04
CA TYR A 48 21.40 4.40 8.82
C TYR A 48 20.01 4.91 8.49
N PRO A 49 19.59 4.88 7.20
CA PRO A 49 18.26 5.32 6.80
C PRO A 49 17.17 4.35 7.26
N GLY A 50 15.96 4.84 7.53
CA GLY A 50 14.81 4.01 7.89
C GLY A 50 14.29 3.16 6.73
N HIS A 51 14.52 3.62 5.50
CA HIS A 51 14.05 2.97 4.26
C HIS A 51 15.12 2.95 3.18
N GLY A 52 14.97 2.01 2.24
CA GLY A 52 15.73 1.88 1.00
C GLY A 52 14.88 2.16 -0.25
N PRO A 53 15.41 1.85 -1.45
CA PRO A 53 14.76 2.13 -2.73
C PRO A 53 13.39 1.44 -2.83
N GLY A 54 12.43 2.12 -3.46
CA GLY A 54 11.05 1.65 -3.64
C GLY A 54 10.12 1.94 -2.46
N SER A 55 10.60 2.58 -1.39
CA SER A 55 9.73 3.05 -0.31
C SER A 55 8.92 4.28 -0.76
N SER A 56 7.66 4.35 -0.33
CA SER A 56 6.80 5.52 -0.53
C SER A 56 7.18 6.72 0.35
N CYS A 57 8.17 6.56 1.26
CA CYS A 57 8.62 7.60 2.17
C CYS A 57 9.62 8.59 1.56
N GLY A 58 10.08 8.35 0.34
CA GLY A 58 10.95 9.26 -0.42
C GLY A 58 10.91 8.92 -1.92
N ALA A 59 11.11 9.93 -2.77
CA ALA A 59 10.96 9.78 -4.22
C ALA A 59 12.15 9.03 -4.87
N ASN A 60 13.38 9.32 -4.43
CA ASN A 60 14.61 8.86 -5.07
C ASN A 60 15.62 8.30 -4.05
N ILE A 61 15.17 7.43 -3.15
CA ILE A 61 16.06 6.84 -2.14
C ILE A 61 17.11 5.95 -2.82
N GLY A 62 18.38 6.18 -2.48
CA GLY A 62 19.52 5.43 -3.01
C GLY A 62 19.52 3.95 -2.63
N LYS A 63 20.34 3.18 -3.31
CA LYS A 63 20.44 1.71 -3.11
C LYS A 63 21.25 1.31 -1.89
N GLU A 64 22.09 2.19 -1.42
CA GLU A 64 22.98 1.98 -0.30
C GLU A 64 22.20 1.91 1.01
N THR A 65 22.52 0.96 1.84
CA THR A 65 21.88 0.76 3.17
C THR A 65 22.57 1.57 4.28
N ILE A 66 23.73 2.11 4.00
CA ILE A 66 24.58 2.90 4.90
C ILE A 66 25.22 4.01 4.10
N SER A 67 25.39 5.19 4.71
CA SER A 67 26.15 6.32 4.17
C SER A 67 26.79 7.11 5.32
N THR A 68 27.30 8.31 5.04
CA THR A 68 27.80 9.25 6.05
C THR A 68 27.16 10.63 5.88
N ILE A 69 27.18 11.43 6.93
CA ILE A 69 26.70 12.83 6.86
C ILE A 69 27.51 13.62 5.82
N GLY A 70 28.83 13.39 5.74
CA GLY A 70 29.67 14.03 4.74
C GLY A 70 29.30 13.69 3.31
N GLU A 71 29.04 12.42 3.02
CA GLU A 71 28.55 11.97 1.70
C GLU A 71 27.20 12.59 1.35
N GLN A 72 26.26 12.64 2.30
CA GLN A 72 24.96 13.26 2.05
C GLN A 72 25.09 14.77 1.85
N ARG A 73 25.95 15.44 2.59
CA ARG A 73 26.24 16.89 2.41
C ARG A 73 26.77 17.19 1.02
N LEU A 74 27.56 16.29 0.41
CA LEU A 74 28.12 16.47 -0.92
C LEU A 74 27.16 16.04 -2.04
N ASN A 75 26.46 14.92 -1.87
CA ASN A 75 25.81 14.21 -2.97
C ASN A 75 24.27 14.27 -2.94
N ASN A 76 23.67 14.58 -1.79
CA ASN A 76 22.22 14.65 -1.69
C ASN A 76 21.69 15.94 -2.33
N TYR A 77 20.97 15.82 -3.44
CA TYR A 77 20.53 16.97 -4.24
C TYR A 77 19.58 17.91 -3.47
N VAL A 78 18.83 17.40 -2.50
CA VAL A 78 17.93 18.20 -1.68
C VAL A 78 18.73 19.10 -0.73
N LEU A 79 19.81 18.58 -0.16
CA LEU A 79 20.69 19.33 0.75
C LEU A 79 21.53 20.40 0.04
N GLN A 80 21.61 20.39 -1.30
CA GLN A 80 22.24 21.46 -2.08
C GLN A 80 21.42 22.75 -2.11
N LYS A 81 20.18 22.74 -1.66
CA LYS A 81 19.34 23.95 -1.59
C LYS A 81 19.74 24.82 -0.40
N LYS A 82 20.35 25.96 -0.69
CA LYS A 82 20.97 26.85 0.34
C LYS A 82 19.96 27.67 1.12
N ASN A 83 18.78 27.94 0.54
CA ASN A 83 17.75 28.70 1.23
C ASN A 83 16.47 27.86 1.44
N LYS A 84 15.72 28.23 2.46
CA LYS A 84 14.53 27.49 2.89
C LYS A 84 13.43 27.46 1.82
N LYS A 85 13.27 28.56 1.06
CA LYS A 85 12.24 28.66 0.02
C LYS A 85 12.50 27.65 -1.10
N ASP A 86 13.70 27.62 -1.66
CA ASP A 86 14.07 26.69 -2.75
C ASP A 86 13.99 25.22 -2.29
N PHE A 87 14.30 24.96 -1.01
CA PHE A 87 14.12 23.64 -0.40
C PHE A 87 12.64 23.25 -0.34
N LEU A 88 11.78 24.13 0.17
CA LEU A 88 10.34 23.87 0.24
C LEU A 88 9.77 23.63 -1.16
N ASP A 89 10.08 24.50 -2.11
CA ASP A 89 9.61 24.37 -3.49
C ASP A 89 10.04 23.03 -4.09
N LEU A 90 11.29 22.60 -3.86
CA LEU A 90 11.80 21.33 -4.38
C LEU A 90 11.07 20.14 -3.74
N VAL A 91 10.97 20.11 -2.42
CA VAL A 91 10.41 18.96 -1.69
C VAL A 91 8.89 18.84 -1.91
N LEU A 92 8.17 19.95 -1.96
CA LEU A 92 6.70 19.94 -2.11
C LEU A 92 6.25 19.68 -3.56
N ASN A 93 7.01 20.12 -4.57
CA ASN A 93 6.63 19.92 -5.98
C ASN A 93 6.88 18.50 -6.49
N ASN A 94 7.72 17.72 -5.82
CA ASN A 94 8.06 16.35 -6.22
C ASN A 94 7.28 15.27 -5.44
N LEU A 95 6.24 15.66 -4.69
CA LEU A 95 5.43 14.73 -3.92
C LEU A 95 4.42 14.03 -4.84
N SER A 96 4.51 12.71 -4.95
CA SER A 96 3.41 11.88 -5.42
C SER A 96 2.29 11.84 -4.37
N GLU A 97 1.06 11.59 -4.76
CA GLU A 97 0.00 11.40 -3.77
C GLU A 97 0.36 10.29 -2.77
N PRO A 98 0.20 10.53 -1.46
CA PRO A 98 0.44 9.50 -0.47
C PRO A 98 -0.58 8.37 -0.60
N PRO A 99 -0.21 7.13 -0.28
CA PRO A 99 -1.17 6.04 -0.24
C PRO A 99 -2.37 6.38 0.66
N PRO A 100 -3.61 6.08 0.23
CA PRO A 100 -4.84 6.47 0.96
C PRO A 100 -4.89 5.99 2.41
N TYR A 101 -4.19 4.92 2.75
CA TYR A 101 -4.18 4.31 4.08
C TYR A 101 -3.19 4.97 5.07
N PHE A 102 -2.25 5.80 4.61
CA PHE A 102 -1.23 6.41 5.47
C PHE A 102 -1.81 7.22 6.64
N PRO A 103 -2.85 8.06 6.47
CA PRO A 103 -3.45 8.79 7.59
C PRO A 103 -4.04 7.84 8.65
N HIS A 104 -4.61 6.71 8.23
CA HIS A 104 -5.13 5.69 9.14
C HIS A 104 -4.01 5.03 9.94
N ASP A 105 -2.94 4.61 9.27
CA ASP A 105 -1.78 3.99 9.91
C ASP A 105 -1.07 4.95 10.88
N ALA A 106 -0.92 6.21 10.49
CA ALA A 106 -0.37 7.24 11.37
C ALA A 106 -1.21 7.44 12.64
N LYS A 107 -2.54 7.40 12.52
CA LYS A 107 -3.46 7.46 13.64
C LYS A 107 -3.30 6.24 14.55
N LEU A 108 -3.30 5.03 14.00
CA LEU A 108 -3.10 3.81 14.77
C LEU A 108 -1.76 3.79 15.51
N ASN A 109 -0.69 4.25 14.88
CA ASN A 109 0.62 4.35 15.51
C ASN A 109 0.64 5.33 16.69
N LYS A 110 -0.18 6.38 16.64
CA LYS A 110 -0.31 7.37 17.70
C LYS A 110 -1.24 6.94 18.84
N GLU A 111 -2.38 6.34 18.51
CA GLU A 111 -3.44 6.00 19.47
C GLU A 111 -3.31 4.57 20.03
N GLY A 112 -2.55 3.73 19.37
CA GLY A 112 -2.45 2.31 19.63
C GLY A 112 -3.39 1.47 18.76
N TYR A 113 -3.15 0.19 18.73
CA TYR A 113 -3.88 -0.79 17.93
C TYR A 113 -4.06 -2.10 18.71
N THR A 114 -5.02 -2.91 18.29
CA THR A 114 -5.24 -4.23 18.88
C THR A 114 -4.06 -5.15 18.58
N GLN A 115 -3.54 -5.85 19.59
CA GLN A 115 -2.44 -6.80 19.39
C GLN A 115 -2.78 -7.81 18.28
N THR A 116 -1.85 -8.02 17.36
CA THR A 116 -2.04 -8.92 16.21
C THR A 116 -2.49 -10.33 16.62
N SER A 117 -1.99 -10.85 17.74
CA SER A 117 -2.40 -12.16 18.29
C SER A 117 -3.89 -12.21 18.64
N LEU A 118 -4.44 -11.13 19.19
CA LEU A 118 -5.87 -11.04 19.53
C LEU A 118 -6.72 -10.94 18.25
N VAL A 119 -6.26 -10.19 17.26
CA VAL A 119 -6.94 -10.13 15.96
C VAL A 119 -6.98 -11.51 15.31
N ILE A 120 -5.85 -12.23 15.29
CA ILE A 120 -5.79 -13.60 14.76
C ILE A 120 -6.74 -14.50 15.52
N GLN A 121 -6.69 -14.52 16.85
CA GLN A 121 -7.56 -15.37 17.67
C GLN A 121 -9.05 -15.13 17.40
N LYS A 122 -9.46 -13.87 17.27
CA LYS A 122 -10.86 -13.47 16.98
C LYS A 122 -11.29 -13.86 15.56
N SER A 123 -10.38 -13.74 14.60
CA SER A 123 -10.65 -13.83 13.16
C SER A 123 -10.42 -15.23 12.58
N LEU A 124 -9.72 -16.11 13.31
CA LEU A 124 -9.43 -17.48 12.87
C LEU A 124 -10.66 -18.38 13.05
N LYS A 125 -11.71 -18.04 12.30
CA LYS A 125 -12.97 -18.75 12.28
C LYS A 125 -13.31 -19.09 10.82
N GLU A 126 -13.47 -20.36 10.52
CA GLU A 126 -14.00 -20.78 9.22
C GLU A 126 -15.50 -20.49 9.15
N ILE A 127 -15.92 -19.80 8.09
CA ILE A 127 -17.31 -19.41 7.85
C ILE A 127 -17.98 -20.49 7.02
N SER A 128 -19.07 -21.04 7.53
CA SER A 128 -19.86 -22.04 6.80
C SER A 128 -20.56 -21.44 5.58
N SER A 129 -20.85 -22.28 4.59
CA SER A 129 -21.53 -21.84 3.35
C SER A 129 -22.88 -21.17 3.62
N SER A 130 -23.62 -21.60 4.65
CA SER A 130 -24.88 -20.98 5.05
C SER A 130 -24.69 -19.59 5.65
N GLU A 131 -23.62 -19.37 6.42
CA GLU A 131 -23.25 -18.06 6.96
C GLU A 131 -22.77 -17.12 5.86
N VAL A 132 -22.01 -17.61 4.86
CA VAL A 132 -21.52 -16.82 3.72
C VAL A 132 -22.65 -16.08 3.02
N VAL A 133 -23.78 -16.73 2.78
CA VAL A 133 -24.96 -16.11 2.13
C VAL A 133 -25.46 -14.90 2.90
N ASN A 134 -25.45 -14.94 4.23
CA ASN A 134 -25.86 -13.81 5.06
C ASN A 134 -24.89 -12.63 4.94
N TYR A 135 -23.58 -12.92 4.86
CA TYR A 135 -22.57 -11.90 4.66
C TYR A 135 -22.61 -11.27 3.26
N ILE A 136 -22.92 -12.07 2.21
CA ILE A 136 -23.10 -11.56 0.83
C ILE A 136 -24.25 -10.54 0.77
N LYS A 137 -25.35 -10.79 1.50
CA LYS A 137 -26.49 -9.86 1.57
C LYS A 137 -26.22 -8.62 2.43
N GLY A 138 -25.17 -8.64 3.21
CA GLY A 138 -24.72 -7.54 4.08
C GLY A 138 -23.71 -6.60 3.41
N ASN A 139 -23.20 -5.64 4.19
CA ASN A 139 -22.16 -4.72 3.74
C ASN A 139 -20.76 -5.26 4.12
N THR A 140 -20.46 -6.50 3.71
CA THR A 140 -19.21 -7.19 3.99
C THR A 140 -18.41 -7.33 2.72
N ILE A 141 -17.12 -7.04 2.76
CA ILE A 141 -16.20 -7.23 1.63
C ILE A 141 -15.61 -8.64 1.71
N PHE A 142 -15.70 -9.38 0.61
CA PHE A 142 -14.98 -10.62 0.42
C PHE A 142 -13.64 -10.28 -0.25
N LEU A 143 -12.56 -10.44 0.51
CA LEU A 143 -11.20 -10.25 0.02
C LEU A 143 -10.62 -11.61 -0.38
N ASP A 144 -10.56 -11.86 -1.69
CA ASP A 144 -10.00 -13.09 -2.24
C ASP A 144 -8.50 -12.92 -2.45
N VAL A 145 -7.71 -13.63 -1.66
CA VAL A 145 -6.25 -13.55 -1.69
C VAL A 145 -5.60 -14.67 -2.48
N ARG A 146 -6.40 -15.52 -3.10
CA ARG A 146 -5.91 -16.58 -3.98
C ARG A 146 -5.26 -16.01 -5.23
N MET A 147 -4.53 -16.85 -5.94
CA MET A 147 -3.94 -16.47 -7.22
C MET A 147 -5.03 -15.99 -8.21
N PRO A 148 -4.74 -14.98 -9.05
CA PRO A 148 -5.69 -14.51 -10.06
C PRO A 148 -6.25 -15.63 -10.94
N SER A 149 -5.43 -16.60 -11.31
CA SER A 149 -5.85 -17.76 -12.10
C SER A 149 -6.88 -18.67 -11.39
N SER A 150 -6.93 -18.67 -10.07
CA SER A 150 -7.95 -19.37 -9.28
C SER A 150 -9.22 -18.52 -9.18
N PHE A 151 -9.06 -17.22 -8.98
CA PHE A 151 -10.15 -16.26 -8.93
C PHE A 151 -10.93 -16.19 -10.25
N GLU A 152 -10.24 -16.16 -11.39
CA GLU A 152 -10.85 -16.14 -12.72
C GLU A 152 -11.80 -17.31 -12.94
N LYS A 153 -11.44 -18.51 -12.47
CA LYS A 153 -12.24 -19.71 -12.64
C LYS A 153 -13.56 -19.68 -11.87
N ILE A 154 -13.49 -19.23 -10.63
CA ILE A 154 -14.65 -19.15 -9.74
C ILE A 154 -14.35 -18.26 -8.54
N HIS A 155 -15.24 -17.34 -8.26
CA HIS A 155 -15.18 -16.45 -7.09
C HIS A 155 -16.58 -16.02 -6.65
N ILE A 156 -16.69 -15.45 -5.44
CA ILE A 156 -17.94 -14.84 -4.97
C ILE A 156 -18.16 -13.52 -5.72
N LYS A 157 -19.37 -13.31 -6.22
CA LYS A 157 -19.75 -12.04 -6.88
C LYS A 157 -19.38 -10.83 -6.02
N ASN A 158 -18.85 -9.79 -6.66
CA ASN A 158 -18.41 -8.54 -6.02
C ASN A 158 -17.26 -8.72 -5.00
N SER A 159 -16.57 -9.85 -4.98
CA SER A 159 -15.34 -9.98 -4.21
C SER A 159 -14.18 -9.22 -4.86
N ILE A 160 -13.23 -8.78 -4.06
CA ILE A 160 -12.02 -8.09 -4.50
C ILE A 160 -10.88 -9.10 -4.49
N ASN A 161 -10.21 -9.30 -5.62
CA ASN A 161 -9.03 -10.16 -5.67
C ASN A 161 -7.75 -9.35 -5.53
N ILE A 162 -7.02 -9.65 -4.46
CA ILE A 162 -5.67 -9.14 -4.23
C ILE A 162 -4.81 -10.31 -3.79
N GLY A 163 -4.09 -10.93 -4.73
CA GLY A 163 -3.23 -12.08 -4.45
C GLY A 163 -2.18 -11.77 -3.38
N LYS A 164 -1.89 -12.75 -2.52
CA LYS A 164 -0.95 -12.61 -1.38
C LYS A 164 0.53 -12.51 -1.81
N THR A 165 0.84 -11.73 -2.85
CA THR A 165 2.22 -11.50 -3.29
C THR A 165 3.08 -10.86 -2.21
N PRO A 166 4.39 -11.19 -2.09
CA PRO A 166 5.20 -10.74 -0.97
C PRO A 166 5.31 -9.22 -0.83
N ASN A 167 5.47 -8.49 -1.94
CA ASN A 167 5.91 -7.10 -1.91
C ASN A 167 4.81 -6.05 -2.07
N SER A 168 3.61 -6.40 -2.50
CA SER A 168 2.57 -5.41 -2.82
C SER A 168 1.20 -5.67 -2.18
N PHE A 169 1.00 -6.81 -1.53
CA PHE A 169 -0.28 -7.19 -0.94
C PHE A 169 -0.84 -6.13 0.02
N ALA A 170 -0.03 -5.74 1.02
CA ALA A 170 -0.44 -4.76 2.02
C ALA A 170 -0.79 -3.41 1.41
N SER A 171 0.04 -2.93 0.46
CA SER A 171 -0.18 -1.67 -0.24
C SER A 171 -1.46 -1.67 -1.07
N TRP A 172 -1.74 -2.75 -1.79
CA TRP A 172 -2.97 -2.87 -2.59
C TRP A 172 -4.20 -3.00 -1.70
N VAL A 173 -4.13 -3.78 -0.63
CA VAL A 173 -5.26 -3.89 0.32
C VAL A 173 -5.54 -2.52 0.94
N GLY A 174 -4.51 -1.84 1.45
CA GLY A 174 -4.65 -0.51 2.05
C GLY A 174 -5.20 0.55 1.08
N ALA A 175 -4.87 0.45 -0.21
CA ALA A 175 -5.35 1.37 -1.23
C ALA A 175 -6.80 1.12 -1.67
N LEU A 176 -7.26 -0.13 -1.67
CA LEU A 176 -8.53 -0.53 -2.29
C LEU A 176 -9.61 -0.94 -1.31
N VAL A 177 -9.25 -1.34 -0.09
CA VAL A 177 -10.18 -1.88 0.88
C VAL A 177 -10.36 -0.89 2.04
N PRO A 178 -11.57 -0.34 2.27
CA PRO A 178 -11.79 0.57 3.39
C PRO A 178 -11.64 -0.13 4.75
N HIS A 179 -10.94 0.51 5.70
CA HIS A 179 -10.66 -0.07 7.03
C HIS A 179 -11.89 -0.24 7.93
N ASP A 180 -12.96 0.54 7.69
CA ASP A 180 -14.20 0.49 8.46
C ASP A 180 -15.10 -0.69 8.09
N LYS A 181 -14.81 -1.39 7.01
CA LYS A 181 -15.64 -2.50 6.53
C LYS A 181 -15.32 -3.82 7.21
N LYS A 182 -16.38 -4.65 7.34
CA LYS A 182 -16.22 -6.05 7.72
C LYS A 182 -15.61 -6.82 6.56
N LEU A 183 -14.63 -7.68 6.86
CA LEU A 183 -13.97 -8.53 5.88
C LEU A 183 -14.25 -10.00 6.11
N ILE A 184 -14.42 -10.75 5.04
CA ILE A 184 -14.23 -12.19 4.99
C ILE A 184 -13.09 -12.49 4.03
N ILE A 185 -12.16 -13.30 4.48
CA ILE A 185 -11.01 -13.71 3.68
C ILE A 185 -11.36 -14.94 2.86
N VAL A 186 -11.08 -14.92 1.56
CA VAL A 186 -11.10 -16.11 0.72
C VAL A 186 -9.67 -16.49 0.43
N CYS A 187 -9.23 -17.65 0.91
CA CYS A 187 -7.83 -18.08 0.80
C CYS A 187 -7.71 -19.57 0.51
N ASP A 188 -6.52 -20.00 0.09
CA ASP A 188 -6.20 -21.41 0.04
C ASP A 188 -6.00 -21.96 1.46
N ASN A 189 -6.24 -23.27 1.62
CA ASN A 189 -6.09 -23.93 2.92
C ASN A 189 -4.67 -23.77 3.47
N LYS A 190 -4.55 -23.46 4.75
CA LYS A 190 -3.33 -23.15 5.53
C LYS A 190 -2.74 -21.74 5.33
N ASP A 191 -3.38 -20.89 4.53
CA ASP A 191 -2.94 -19.50 4.32
C ASP A 191 -3.62 -18.51 5.29
N GLU A 192 -4.68 -18.94 5.97
CA GLU A 192 -5.55 -18.09 6.80
C GLU A 192 -4.78 -17.31 7.88
N ILE A 193 -3.89 -17.97 8.61
CA ILE A 193 -3.10 -17.33 9.68
C ILE A 193 -2.15 -16.27 9.12
N GLU A 194 -1.44 -16.59 8.03
CA GLU A 194 -0.54 -15.64 7.37
C GLU A 194 -1.30 -14.42 6.90
N VAL A 195 -2.41 -14.62 6.20
CA VAL A 195 -3.20 -13.53 5.62
C VAL A 195 -3.79 -12.65 6.70
N ILE A 196 -4.44 -13.23 7.73
CA ILE A 196 -4.99 -12.47 8.87
C ILE A 196 -3.88 -11.69 9.58
N SER A 197 -2.70 -12.30 9.80
CA SER A 197 -1.57 -11.62 10.41
C SER A 197 -1.08 -10.43 9.58
N ARG A 198 -1.00 -10.57 8.26
CA ARG A 198 -0.59 -9.48 7.35
C ARG A 198 -1.59 -8.34 7.34
N LEU A 199 -2.89 -8.64 7.35
CA LEU A 199 -3.97 -7.65 7.43
C LEU A 199 -3.98 -6.92 8.78
N ALA A 200 -3.83 -7.65 9.89
CA ALA A 200 -3.78 -7.05 11.22
C ALA A 200 -2.62 -6.05 11.37
N ARG A 201 -1.46 -6.31 10.73
CA ARG A 201 -0.29 -5.42 10.76
C ARG A 201 -0.53 -4.08 10.06
N ILE A 202 -1.50 -3.99 9.18
CA ILE A 202 -1.91 -2.77 8.48
C ILE A 202 -3.29 -2.28 8.94
N GLY A 203 -3.68 -2.62 10.17
CA GLY A 203 -4.82 -2.04 10.86
C GLY A 203 -6.19 -2.64 10.53
N TYR A 204 -6.28 -3.77 9.81
CA TYR A 204 -7.56 -4.43 9.57
C TYR A 204 -7.93 -5.33 10.74
N GLU A 205 -8.80 -4.84 11.62
CA GLU A 205 -9.25 -5.55 12.82
C GLU A 205 -10.67 -6.13 12.69
N ASN A 206 -11.43 -5.74 11.66
CA ASN A 206 -12.81 -6.14 11.43
C ASN A 206 -12.93 -7.38 10.53
N ILE A 207 -12.09 -8.39 10.76
CA ILE A 207 -12.11 -9.65 10.01
C ILE A 207 -13.08 -10.61 10.69
N CYS A 208 -14.16 -10.97 9.99
CA CYS A 208 -15.22 -11.84 10.52
C CYS A 208 -14.83 -13.32 10.49
N GLY A 209 -13.89 -13.70 9.64
CA GLY A 209 -13.43 -15.07 9.45
C GLY A 209 -12.92 -15.31 8.03
N PHE A 210 -12.78 -16.57 7.68
CA PHE A 210 -12.26 -16.98 6.38
C PHE A 210 -13.06 -18.13 5.76
N ILE A 211 -12.91 -18.32 4.46
CA ILE A 211 -13.42 -19.47 3.71
C ILE A 211 -12.29 -20.02 2.83
N THR A 212 -12.24 -21.36 2.73
CA THR A 212 -11.27 -22.07 1.89
C THR A 212 -11.93 -22.86 0.78
N SER A 213 -13.27 -22.98 0.81
CA SER A 213 -14.05 -23.74 -0.16
C SER A 213 -15.35 -23.01 -0.50
N PHE A 214 -15.81 -23.19 -1.73
CA PHE A 214 -17.11 -22.69 -2.20
C PHE A 214 -18.20 -23.76 -2.21
N SER A 215 -17.94 -24.95 -1.67
CA SER A 215 -18.92 -26.04 -1.60
C SER A 215 -20.19 -25.56 -0.92
N ASN A 216 -21.34 -25.85 -1.53
CA ASN A 216 -22.67 -25.48 -1.06
C ASN A 216 -22.99 -23.97 -1.00
N ILE A 217 -22.17 -23.09 -1.60
CA ILE A 217 -22.58 -21.72 -1.89
C ILE A 217 -23.44 -21.75 -3.16
N PRO A 218 -24.66 -21.18 -3.15
CA PRO A 218 -25.51 -21.21 -4.34
C PRO A 218 -24.85 -20.51 -5.54
N GLU A 219 -24.95 -21.11 -6.71
CA GLU A 219 -24.34 -20.64 -7.97
C GLU A 219 -24.71 -19.18 -8.31
N MET A 220 -25.90 -18.75 -7.93
CA MET A 220 -26.36 -17.37 -8.14
C MET A 220 -25.45 -16.31 -7.47
N TYR A 221 -24.67 -16.69 -6.46
CA TYR A 221 -23.70 -15.82 -5.79
C TYR A 221 -22.27 -15.99 -6.30
N MET A 222 -22.06 -16.88 -7.26
CA MET A 222 -20.74 -17.16 -7.83
C MET A 222 -20.60 -16.49 -9.19
N ASP A 223 -19.35 -16.18 -9.57
CA ASP A 223 -19.02 -15.60 -10.86
C ASP A 223 -17.66 -16.13 -11.34
N SER A 224 -17.33 -15.80 -12.58
CA SER A 224 -16.04 -16.12 -13.21
C SER A 224 -15.66 -15.01 -14.18
N ILE A 225 -14.37 -14.85 -14.42
CA ILE A 225 -13.82 -13.86 -15.37
C ILE A 225 -13.09 -14.61 -16.45
N LYS A 226 -13.33 -14.23 -17.69
CA LYS A 226 -12.57 -14.74 -18.82
C LYS A 226 -11.37 -13.87 -19.10
N SER A 227 -10.18 -14.37 -18.87
CA SER A 227 -8.95 -13.74 -19.34
C SER A 227 -8.72 -14.03 -20.82
N ILE A 228 -8.24 -13.04 -21.54
CA ILE A 228 -7.86 -13.11 -22.94
C ILE A 228 -6.43 -12.61 -23.13
N SER A 229 -5.71 -13.21 -24.05
CA SER A 229 -4.34 -12.78 -24.37
C SER A 229 -4.32 -11.58 -25.32
N ALA A 230 -3.19 -10.87 -25.37
CA ALA A 230 -2.97 -9.79 -26.35
C ALA A 230 -3.12 -10.29 -27.80
N LEU A 231 -2.74 -11.55 -28.10
CA LEU A 231 -2.90 -12.17 -29.41
C LEU A 231 -4.38 -12.37 -29.75
N GLU A 232 -5.21 -12.76 -28.79
CA GLU A 232 -6.66 -12.89 -29.01
C GLU A 232 -7.31 -11.53 -29.27
N ILE A 233 -6.85 -10.44 -28.62
CA ILE A 233 -7.32 -9.09 -28.90
C ILE A 233 -7.00 -8.70 -30.35
N SER A 234 -5.76 -8.95 -30.80
CA SER A 234 -5.31 -8.62 -32.17
C SER A 234 -6.04 -9.42 -33.27
N SER A 235 -6.69 -10.52 -32.94
CA SER A 235 -7.39 -11.40 -33.88
C SER A 235 -8.71 -10.86 -34.45
N LYS A 236 -9.04 -9.59 -34.24
CA LYS A 236 -10.30 -8.92 -34.64
C LYS A 236 -11.57 -9.49 -33.99
N LYS A 237 -11.49 -10.46 -33.12
CA LYS A 237 -12.64 -11.06 -32.43
C LYS A 237 -13.35 -10.07 -31.49
N TYR A 238 -12.63 -9.05 -31.01
CA TYR A 238 -13.10 -8.09 -30.02
C TYR A 238 -13.24 -6.66 -30.57
N LEU A 239 -13.40 -6.49 -31.88
CA LEU A 239 -13.51 -5.17 -32.55
C LEU A 239 -14.62 -4.26 -31.97
N ASN A 240 -15.69 -4.86 -31.45
CA ASN A 240 -16.81 -4.11 -30.86
C ASN A 240 -16.74 -4.04 -29.33
N SER A 241 -15.62 -4.44 -28.72
CA SER A 241 -15.43 -4.38 -27.27
C SER A 241 -14.90 -3.03 -26.86
N LYS A 242 -15.30 -2.58 -25.67
CA LYS A 242 -14.68 -1.40 -25.03
C LYS A 242 -13.47 -1.85 -24.24
N PHE A 243 -12.36 -1.16 -24.43
CA PHE A 243 -11.14 -1.37 -23.67
C PHE A 243 -11.05 -0.28 -22.60
N LEU A 244 -10.79 -0.70 -21.36
CA LEU A 244 -10.50 0.20 -20.25
C LEU A 244 -9.06 -0.05 -19.81
N ASP A 245 -8.22 0.96 -19.97
CA ASP A 245 -6.88 0.94 -19.40
C ASP A 245 -6.95 1.38 -17.94
N VAL A 246 -6.56 0.49 -17.02
CA VAL A 246 -6.62 0.73 -15.57
C VAL A 246 -5.28 1.20 -14.98
N ARG A 247 -4.30 1.48 -15.83
CA ARG A 247 -3.00 2.03 -15.43
C ARG A 247 -3.10 3.52 -15.08
N ASN A 248 -2.15 4.01 -14.30
CA ASN A 248 -2.02 5.45 -14.04
C ASN A 248 -1.62 6.21 -15.32
N ILE A 249 -1.97 7.50 -15.40
CA ILE A 249 -1.65 8.35 -16.55
C ILE A 249 -0.14 8.36 -16.86
N SER A 250 0.71 8.35 -15.83
CA SER A 250 2.16 8.28 -15.99
C SER A 250 2.66 7.00 -16.69
N GLU A 251 1.93 5.89 -16.57
CA GLU A 251 2.27 4.62 -17.21
C GLU A 251 1.83 4.57 -18.68
N LEU A 252 0.86 5.40 -19.07
CA LEU A 252 0.36 5.47 -20.45
C LEU A 252 1.38 6.07 -21.42
N SER A 253 2.39 6.79 -20.92
CA SER A 253 3.48 7.33 -21.75
C SER A 253 4.30 6.26 -22.49
N SER A 254 4.27 5.01 -22.02
CA SER A 254 4.89 3.85 -22.68
C SER A 254 4.05 3.22 -23.78
N GLY A 255 2.88 3.76 -24.07
CA GLY A 255 1.92 3.29 -25.07
C GLY A 255 0.61 2.79 -24.45
N SER A 256 -0.47 2.92 -25.19
CA SER A 256 -1.82 2.43 -24.84
C SER A 256 -2.43 1.67 -26.01
N VAL A 257 -3.42 0.84 -25.73
CA VAL A 257 -4.26 0.23 -26.78
C VAL A 257 -5.28 1.29 -27.24
N ASN A 258 -5.22 1.63 -28.51
CA ASN A 258 -6.16 2.54 -29.16
C ASN A 258 -7.41 1.78 -29.65
#